data_ec360950df1aad5889a4d10a1969d8c8
#
_entry.id   ec360950df1aad5889a4d10a1969d8c8
#
_cell.length_a   1.000
_cell.length_b   1.000
_cell.length_c   1.000
_cell.angle_alpha   90.00
_cell.angle_beta   90.00
_cell.angle_gamma   90.00
#
_symmetry.space_group_name_H-M   'P 1'
#
loop_
_entity.id
_entity.type
_entity.pdbx_description
1 polymer ?
#
loop_
_entity_poly.entity_id
_entity_poly.type
_entity_poly.pdbx_seq_one_letter_code
_entity_poly.pdbx_strand_id
1 'polypeptide(L)'
;MKSSLSFRLSLVTAACALLLCDFVVIRAAGQYVAPTSPLTPRDQSAKSTAVTTNRCVVRQDERCWWLVAPSGEPFFSLGICMFNQGQHRGEYDQAKPSYAAFRHYDMPEAWASASLARLKSWGFTTIGGWSDYHLVPPAAEHNLWLTPVLHIGSTSGAPWFDMWDEKVLARIGEVARKNIRELRGNPRVLGYYSDNELGWWNAILWKMTLEQPASSGQRQRLVRLVRDTYADDWSALLKDFDPDSAANWQELERGGKLWLRPGSGGIRTMRRFLGLAADRYYQVMRDTIRKLDPDAMYLGDRYQSFYYNEVARASRNYVDVVSTNLNASWNDGTFIRSYLDSLHELTKKPVVVSEFYMAAEQNRSGNPNASGGFPKVATQAERARALSNTLQSLLRLPYVVGADWFQYYDEPPHGRKLDGEDYNFGLVDIHDRPYEEVTAAFSSTKLAELKSQNPVQPVSAVSGVPPAPAEPFANFESMLALRSWDRQRGFVPASSPHPAGDLYIAWSPTALYLAVYVLDIVEPDYYRAAEVPEVDRAEWNIRLLGRDQLSIRVGAGKEPVANDAVRVKSLSGTYHTVRCITALELPAERLGSERLKAGDRIELESSFITHARANRIDWKGTFTLAD
;
A
#
# COMPACT_ATOMS: atom_id res chain seq x y z
N MET A 1 16.26 -35.33 -14.29
CA MET A 1 15.53 -34.70 -13.19
C MET A 1 16.40 -33.58 -12.65
N LYS A 2 16.38 -32.43 -13.24
CA LYS A 2 16.96 -31.15 -12.84
C LYS A 2 16.39 -30.12 -13.80
N SER A 3 15.37 -29.38 -13.43
CA SER A 3 14.94 -28.15 -14.09
C SER A 3 13.72 -27.57 -13.36
N SER A 4 13.92 -26.65 -12.45
CA SER A 4 12.94 -25.62 -12.04
C SER A 4 13.53 -24.71 -10.96
N LEU A 5 14.50 -23.88 -11.32
CA LEU A 5 15.01 -22.85 -10.40
C LEU A 5 15.60 -21.68 -11.20
N SER A 6 14.78 -21.02 -12.03
CA SER A 6 15.29 -19.84 -12.77
C SER A 6 14.22 -18.84 -13.20
N PHE A 7 13.13 -18.63 -12.43
CA PHE A 7 12.07 -17.72 -12.89
C PHE A 7 11.57 -16.70 -11.84
N ARG A 8 12.35 -16.38 -10.80
CA ARG A 8 11.93 -15.40 -9.78
C ARG A 8 12.88 -14.21 -9.59
N LEU A 9 13.78 -13.94 -10.52
CA LEU A 9 14.80 -12.88 -10.35
C LEU A 9 14.53 -11.59 -11.17
N SER A 10 13.39 -11.42 -11.82
CA SER A 10 13.23 -10.39 -12.85
C SER A 10 12.53 -9.09 -12.45
N LEU A 11 11.85 -8.99 -11.32
CA LEU A 11 10.99 -7.82 -11.06
C LEU A 11 11.63 -6.68 -10.25
N VAL A 12 12.66 -6.92 -9.46
CA VAL A 12 13.35 -5.86 -8.69
C VAL A 12 14.57 -5.31 -9.45
N THR A 13 15.21 -6.14 -10.28
CA THR A 13 16.36 -5.74 -11.09
C THR A 13 16.02 -4.87 -12.29
N ALA A 14 14.81 -4.94 -12.83
CA ALA A 14 14.42 -4.15 -14.00
C ALA A 14 14.23 -2.66 -13.70
N ALA A 15 13.79 -2.27 -12.51
CA ALA A 15 13.66 -0.86 -12.11
C ALA A 15 15.00 -0.19 -11.81
N CYS A 16 16.03 -0.95 -11.40
CA CYS A 16 17.38 -0.43 -11.09
C CYS A 16 18.37 -0.50 -12.25
N ALA A 17 18.18 -1.43 -13.21
CA ALA A 17 19.15 -1.66 -14.28
C ALA A 17 19.08 -0.67 -15.46
N LEU A 18 18.02 0.13 -15.58
CA LEU A 18 17.84 1.10 -16.69
C LEU A 18 18.51 2.47 -16.43
N LEU A 19 19.27 2.66 -15.34
CA LEU A 19 19.84 3.96 -14.95
C LEU A 19 21.38 3.99 -14.87
N LEU A 20 22.10 2.99 -15.38
CA LEU A 20 23.57 2.90 -15.25
C LEU A 20 24.33 3.23 -16.53
N CYS A 21 23.89 4.15 -17.38
CA CYS A 21 24.71 4.65 -18.50
C CYS A 21 24.92 6.16 -18.41
N ASP A 22 26.21 6.53 -18.36
CA ASP A 22 26.82 7.83 -18.62
C ASP A 22 26.77 8.93 -17.55
N PHE A 23 27.77 9.01 -16.69
CA PHE A 23 28.16 10.24 -16.01
C PHE A 23 29.66 10.54 -16.07
N VAL A 24 29.99 11.61 -16.78
CA VAL A 24 31.30 12.29 -16.73
C VAL A 24 31.26 13.34 -15.60
N VAL A 25 32.28 13.36 -14.76
CA VAL A 25 32.41 14.22 -13.58
C VAL A 25 33.01 15.57 -13.94
N ILE A 26 32.36 16.66 -13.57
CA ILE A 26 32.96 18.02 -13.49
C ILE A 26 32.75 18.57 -12.07
N ARG A 27 33.83 19.02 -11.43
CA ARG A 27 33.89 19.63 -10.09
C ARG A 27 33.66 21.14 -10.14
N ALA A 28 32.87 21.70 -9.23
CA ALA A 28 33.01 23.06 -8.71
C ALA A 28 32.39 23.18 -7.32
N ALA A 29 33.06 23.85 -6.40
CA ALA A 29 32.72 24.02 -5.00
C ALA A 29 32.06 25.37 -4.74
N GLY A 30 31.00 25.39 -3.92
CA GLY A 30 30.39 26.60 -3.37
C GLY A 30 29.64 26.29 -2.07
N GLN A 31 29.87 27.08 -1.01
CA GLN A 31 29.24 26.90 0.30
C GLN A 31 27.82 27.48 0.32
N TYR A 32 26.88 26.73 0.91
CA TYR A 32 25.48 27.13 1.06
C TYR A 32 25.13 27.31 2.54
N VAL A 33 24.52 28.45 2.85
CA VAL A 33 23.91 28.75 4.17
C VAL A 33 22.40 28.52 4.04
N ALA A 34 21.84 27.65 4.86
CA ALA A 34 20.42 27.34 4.86
C ALA A 34 19.60 28.47 5.52
N PRO A 35 18.49 28.90 4.95
CA PRO A 35 17.56 29.79 5.63
C PRO A 35 16.72 28.99 6.63
N THR A 36 16.85 29.33 7.90
CA THR A 36 15.97 28.88 8.98
C THR A 36 14.75 29.81 9.04
N SER A 37 13.61 29.33 8.62
CA SER A 37 12.32 29.86 9.07
C SER A 37 11.29 28.72 9.09
N PRO A 38 10.66 28.43 10.22
CA PRO A 38 9.57 27.47 10.28
C PRO A 38 8.34 28.10 9.63
N LEU A 39 7.91 27.57 8.50
CA LEU A 39 6.59 27.85 7.97
C LEU A 39 5.57 27.18 8.88
N THR A 40 4.76 28.00 9.52
CA THR A 40 3.62 27.58 10.35
C THR A 40 2.70 26.66 9.57
N PRO A 41 2.25 25.52 10.14
CA PRO A 41 1.18 24.74 9.56
C PRO A 41 -0.05 25.62 9.37
N ARG A 42 -0.68 25.54 8.21
CA ARG A 42 -1.98 26.17 7.99
C ARG A 42 -2.96 25.49 8.95
N ASP A 43 -3.38 26.22 9.98
CA ASP A 43 -4.35 25.75 10.96
C ASP A 43 -5.68 25.45 10.27
N GLN A 44 -6.04 24.17 10.20
CA GLN A 44 -7.28 23.71 9.54
C GLN A 44 -8.49 23.82 10.47
N SER A 45 -8.36 24.40 11.66
CA SER A 45 -9.44 24.57 12.63
C SER A 45 -10.20 25.89 12.49
N ALA A 46 -9.86 26.76 11.53
CA ALA A 46 -10.54 28.04 11.34
C ALA A 46 -11.95 27.82 10.76
N LYS A 47 -12.94 28.21 11.54
CA LYS A 47 -14.34 28.38 11.12
C LYS A 47 -14.39 29.16 9.79
N SER A 48 -15.01 28.54 8.81
CA SER A 48 -15.26 28.95 7.44
C SER A 48 -15.60 30.45 7.29
N THR A 49 -14.65 31.22 6.80
CA THR A 49 -14.97 32.29 5.84
C THR A 49 -14.79 31.68 4.45
N ALA A 50 -15.82 31.72 3.64
CA ALA A 50 -15.86 31.11 2.32
C ALA A 50 -14.81 31.78 1.42
N VAL A 51 -13.61 31.19 1.34
CA VAL A 51 -12.69 31.46 0.23
C VAL A 51 -13.19 30.60 -0.92
N THR A 52 -13.82 31.22 -1.91
CA THR A 52 -14.21 30.59 -3.17
C THR A 52 -12.93 30.25 -3.93
N THR A 53 -12.36 29.08 -3.71
CA THR A 53 -11.30 28.54 -4.56
C THR A 53 -11.96 27.91 -5.79
N ASN A 54 -11.44 28.17 -6.99
CA ASN A 54 -11.89 27.51 -8.23
C ASN A 54 -11.44 26.05 -8.31
N ARG A 55 -11.05 25.44 -7.19
CA ARG A 55 -10.50 24.08 -7.09
C ARG A 55 -11.21 23.25 -6.02
N CYS A 56 -11.15 21.95 -6.17
CA CYS A 56 -11.58 21.03 -5.13
C CYS A 56 -10.72 21.16 -3.88
N VAL A 57 -11.33 20.94 -2.73
CA VAL A 57 -10.69 20.89 -1.42
C VAL A 57 -11.17 19.67 -0.64
N VAL A 58 -10.42 19.28 0.39
CA VAL A 58 -10.91 18.30 1.38
C VAL A 58 -11.51 19.03 2.57
N ARG A 59 -12.62 18.51 3.07
CA ARG A 59 -13.27 18.97 4.31
C ARG A 59 -13.68 17.79 5.14
N GLN A 60 -13.67 17.97 6.44
CA GLN A 60 -14.24 17.05 7.41
C GLN A 60 -15.49 17.69 8.02
N ASP A 61 -16.61 16.97 7.95
CA ASP A 61 -17.79 17.27 8.75
C ASP A 61 -17.75 16.49 10.07
N GLU A 62 -18.84 16.48 10.82
CA GLU A 62 -18.92 15.78 12.11
C GLU A 62 -18.78 14.24 11.98
N ARG A 63 -18.94 13.68 10.79
CA ARG A 63 -19.02 12.23 10.54
C ARG A 63 -17.93 11.73 9.61
N CYS A 64 -17.67 12.46 8.50
CA CYS A 64 -16.87 11.97 7.39
C CYS A 64 -15.94 13.03 6.81
N TRP A 65 -14.89 12.56 6.15
CA TRP A 65 -14.12 13.35 5.23
C TRP A 65 -14.75 13.34 3.84
N TRP A 66 -14.71 14.50 3.16
CA TRP A 66 -15.27 14.70 1.83
C TRP A 66 -14.30 15.43 0.93
N LEU A 67 -14.33 15.10 -0.36
CA LEU A 67 -13.92 16.01 -1.40
C LEU A 67 -15.07 16.99 -1.64
N VAL A 68 -14.75 18.28 -1.79
CA VAL A 68 -15.74 19.33 -2.00
C VAL A 68 -15.39 20.06 -3.28
N ALA A 69 -16.33 20.08 -4.22
CA ALA A 69 -16.20 20.80 -5.48
C ALA A 69 -16.19 22.32 -5.26
N PRO A 70 -15.73 23.12 -6.25
CA PRO A 70 -15.80 24.59 -6.19
C PRO A 70 -17.24 25.12 -5.97
N SER A 71 -18.26 24.37 -6.39
CA SER A 71 -19.66 24.66 -6.11
C SER A 71 -20.04 24.56 -4.63
N GLY A 72 -19.18 23.99 -3.80
CA GLY A 72 -19.48 23.65 -2.41
C GLY A 72 -20.11 22.27 -2.20
N GLU A 73 -20.36 21.52 -3.27
CA GLU A 73 -20.98 20.21 -3.22
C GLU A 73 -19.98 19.13 -2.78
N PRO A 74 -20.29 18.35 -1.72
CA PRO A 74 -19.46 17.21 -1.31
C PRO A 74 -19.65 16.03 -2.27
N PHE A 75 -18.56 15.33 -2.57
CA PHE A 75 -18.62 14.13 -3.40
C PHE A 75 -17.57 13.09 -2.99
N PHE A 76 -17.78 11.84 -3.42
CA PHE A 76 -16.80 10.78 -3.37
C PHE A 76 -16.18 10.61 -4.77
N SER A 77 -14.84 10.55 -4.85
CA SER A 77 -14.15 10.31 -6.12
C SER A 77 -14.19 8.84 -6.48
N LEU A 78 -15.03 8.47 -7.47
CA LEU A 78 -14.95 7.16 -8.11
C LEU A 78 -14.18 7.31 -9.41
N GLY A 79 -12.95 6.82 -9.43
CA GLY A 79 -12.02 7.00 -10.54
C GLY A 79 -11.82 5.75 -11.38
N ILE A 80 -11.30 5.96 -12.59
CA ILE A 80 -10.86 4.92 -13.52
C ILE A 80 -9.42 5.18 -13.94
N CYS A 81 -8.54 4.20 -13.75
CA CYS A 81 -7.17 4.23 -14.26
C CYS A 81 -7.08 3.74 -15.71
N MET A 82 -5.98 4.08 -16.40
CA MET A 82 -5.69 3.62 -17.76
C MET A 82 -6.78 3.99 -18.79
N PHE A 83 -7.39 5.18 -18.62
CA PHE A 83 -8.26 5.74 -19.66
C PHE A 83 -7.41 6.28 -20.79
N ASN A 84 -6.96 5.38 -21.66
CA ASN A 84 -6.13 5.69 -22.83
C ASN A 84 -6.49 4.79 -24.01
N GLN A 85 -5.96 5.12 -25.18
CA GLN A 85 -6.31 4.47 -26.45
C GLN A 85 -5.72 3.07 -26.63
N GLY A 86 -4.93 2.55 -25.66
CA GLY A 86 -4.25 1.27 -25.78
C GLY A 86 -3.11 1.28 -26.80
N GLN A 87 -2.93 0.21 -27.55
CA GLN A 87 -1.84 0.10 -28.52
C GLN A 87 -1.99 1.03 -29.73
N HIS A 88 -0.89 1.64 -30.14
CA HIS A 88 -0.83 2.44 -31.36
C HIS A 88 -0.77 1.56 -32.62
N ARG A 89 -1.17 2.11 -33.79
CA ARG A 89 -1.19 1.40 -35.09
C ARG A 89 0.15 0.75 -35.43
N GLY A 90 1.26 1.40 -35.14
CA GLY A 90 2.61 0.90 -35.47
C GLY A 90 3.11 -0.23 -34.56
N GLU A 91 2.45 -0.46 -33.42
CA GLU A 91 2.84 -1.48 -32.44
C GLU A 91 1.84 -2.64 -32.37
N TYR A 92 0.68 -2.50 -33.03
CA TYR A 92 -0.38 -3.48 -32.97
C TYR A 92 -0.02 -4.76 -33.75
N ASP A 93 -0.02 -5.88 -33.03
CA ASP A 93 0.18 -7.23 -33.62
C ASP A 93 -1.17 -7.96 -33.66
N GLN A 94 -1.64 -8.25 -34.87
CA GLN A 94 -2.89 -8.99 -35.08
C GLN A 94 -2.83 -10.45 -34.59
N ALA A 95 -1.64 -11.05 -34.53
CA ALA A 95 -1.45 -12.39 -33.97
C ALA A 95 -1.44 -12.41 -32.44
N LYS A 96 -1.20 -11.26 -31.84
CA LYS A 96 -1.21 -11.04 -30.37
C LYS A 96 -2.05 -9.80 -30.03
N PRO A 97 -3.37 -9.88 -30.18
CA PRO A 97 -4.23 -8.72 -30.05
C PRO A 97 -4.23 -8.20 -28.61
N SER A 98 -4.27 -6.87 -28.50
CA SER A 98 -4.48 -6.11 -27.27
C SER A 98 -5.53 -5.05 -27.54
N TYR A 99 -5.98 -4.36 -26.49
CA TYR A 99 -6.87 -3.23 -26.69
C TYR A 99 -6.21 -2.15 -27.56
N ALA A 100 -6.95 -1.65 -28.54
CA ALA A 100 -6.50 -0.60 -29.44
C ALA A 100 -7.71 0.20 -29.97
N ALA A 101 -7.91 1.41 -29.49
CA ALA A 101 -9.06 2.26 -29.80
C ALA A 101 -9.26 2.46 -31.32
N PHE A 102 -8.16 2.58 -32.09
CA PHE A 102 -8.22 2.75 -33.55
C PHE A 102 -8.83 1.57 -34.31
N ARG A 103 -9.03 0.43 -33.67
CA ARG A 103 -9.73 -0.73 -34.25
C ARG A 103 -11.25 -0.57 -34.23
N HIS A 104 -11.75 0.36 -33.40
CA HIS A 104 -13.17 0.54 -33.09
C HIS A 104 -13.68 1.95 -33.43
N TYR A 105 -12.75 2.92 -33.52
CA TYR A 105 -13.06 4.33 -33.74
C TYR A 105 -12.13 4.92 -34.79
N ASP A 106 -12.67 5.76 -35.66
CA ASP A 106 -11.90 6.41 -36.73
C ASP A 106 -10.95 7.49 -36.17
N MET A 107 -11.34 8.18 -35.10
CA MET A 107 -10.63 9.30 -34.51
C MET A 107 -10.52 9.15 -32.99
N PRO A 108 -9.39 9.63 -32.39
CA PRO A 108 -9.21 9.66 -30.94
C PRO A 108 -10.34 10.36 -30.16
N GLU A 109 -10.85 11.47 -30.73
CA GLU A 109 -11.92 12.26 -30.14
C GLU A 109 -13.26 11.50 -30.12
N ALA A 110 -13.53 10.68 -31.15
CA ALA A 110 -14.72 9.82 -31.18
C ALA A 110 -14.65 8.74 -30.11
N TRP A 111 -13.48 8.12 -29.94
CA TRP A 111 -13.22 7.18 -28.85
C TRP A 111 -13.42 7.85 -27.48
N ALA A 112 -12.79 9.01 -27.27
CA ALA A 112 -12.87 9.73 -26.00
C ALA A 112 -14.32 10.10 -25.66
N SER A 113 -15.07 10.66 -26.63
CA SER A 113 -16.48 11.03 -26.43
C SER A 113 -17.33 9.83 -26.03
N ALA A 114 -17.23 8.71 -26.77
CA ALA A 114 -17.99 7.50 -26.47
C ALA A 114 -17.62 6.91 -25.10
N SER A 115 -16.33 6.84 -24.80
CA SER A 115 -15.81 6.25 -23.56
C SER A 115 -16.13 7.12 -22.35
N LEU A 116 -16.06 8.45 -22.45
CA LEU A 116 -16.46 9.37 -21.38
C LEU A 116 -17.97 9.30 -21.10
N ALA A 117 -18.80 9.17 -22.15
CA ALA A 117 -20.24 8.97 -22.00
C ALA A 117 -20.56 7.65 -21.27
N ARG A 118 -19.85 6.56 -21.59
CA ARG A 118 -19.95 5.28 -20.87
C ARG A 118 -19.57 5.45 -19.40
N LEU A 119 -18.40 6.01 -19.10
CA LEU A 119 -17.93 6.22 -17.73
C LEU A 119 -18.94 7.02 -16.90
N LYS A 120 -19.49 8.09 -17.47
CA LYS A 120 -20.53 8.88 -16.80
C LYS A 120 -21.78 8.05 -16.53
N SER A 121 -22.23 7.25 -17.50
CA SER A 121 -23.39 6.37 -17.33
C SER A 121 -23.17 5.26 -16.30
N TRP A 122 -21.92 4.86 -16.09
CA TRP A 122 -21.50 3.89 -15.07
C TRP A 122 -21.23 4.52 -13.70
N GLY A 123 -21.41 5.84 -13.54
CA GLY A 123 -21.28 6.54 -12.27
C GLY A 123 -19.88 7.00 -11.90
N PHE A 124 -18.91 6.92 -12.81
CA PHE A 124 -17.55 7.44 -12.58
C PHE A 124 -17.54 8.96 -12.52
N THR A 125 -16.72 9.50 -11.64
CA THR A 125 -16.57 10.96 -11.40
C THR A 125 -15.16 11.45 -11.72
N THR A 126 -14.19 10.54 -11.90
CA THR A 126 -12.77 10.88 -11.99
C THR A 126 -12.05 10.03 -13.03
N ILE A 127 -11.13 10.65 -13.78
CA ILE A 127 -10.15 10.00 -14.64
C ILE A 127 -8.84 9.91 -13.84
N GLY A 128 -8.45 8.70 -13.49
CA GLY A 128 -7.31 8.36 -12.66
C GLY A 128 -5.98 8.29 -13.42
N GLY A 129 -5.03 7.54 -12.85
CA GLY A 129 -3.67 7.42 -13.36
C GLY A 129 -3.56 6.88 -14.79
N TRP A 130 -2.48 7.25 -15.49
CA TRP A 130 -2.05 6.76 -16.83
C TRP A 130 -3.09 6.93 -17.93
N SER A 131 -3.76 8.08 -17.95
CA SER A 131 -4.86 8.38 -18.85
C SER A 131 -4.48 9.44 -19.89
N ASP A 132 -5.19 9.45 -21.02
CA ASP A 132 -5.07 10.44 -22.08
C ASP A 132 -5.81 11.73 -21.68
N TYR A 133 -5.30 12.44 -20.67
CA TYR A 133 -5.97 13.63 -20.09
C TYR A 133 -6.24 14.73 -21.12
N HIS A 134 -5.44 14.85 -22.18
CA HIS A 134 -5.61 15.82 -23.24
C HIS A 134 -6.88 15.57 -24.08
N LEU A 135 -7.40 14.35 -24.07
CA LEU A 135 -8.66 13.99 -24.71
C LEU A 135 -9.88 14.20 -23.80
N VAL A 136 -9.67 14.59 -22.54
CA VAL A 136 -10.78 14.92 -21.63
C VAL A 136 -11.09 16.40 -21.75
N PRO A 137 -12.23 16.80 -22.37
CA PRO A 137 -12.54 18.21 -22.60
C PRO A 137 -12.59 18.98 -21.28
N PRO A 138 -12.04 20.21 -21.21
CA PRO A 138 -12.18 21.07 -20.04
C PRO A 138 -13.63 21.54 -19.84
N ALA A 139 -14.46 21.43 -20.88
CA ALA A 139 -15.86 21.87 -20.87
C ALA A 139 -16.76 20.94 -20.03
N ALA A 140 -17.81 21.53 -19.50
CA ALA A 140 -18.69 20.98 -18.49
C ALA A 140 -19.51 19.73 -18.88
N GLU A 141 -19.47 19.28 -20.13
CA GLU A 141 -20.33 18.20 -20.62
C GLU A 141 -20.19 16.88 -19.86
N HIS A 142 -18.99 16.54 -19.39
CA HIS A 142 -18.77 15.28 -18.67
C HIS A 142 -18.46 15.43 -17.19
N ASN A 143 -18.12 16.63 -16.69
CA ASN A 143 -17.87 16.94 -15.26
C ASN A 143 -16.93 15.96 -14.52
N LEU A 144 -15.99 15.33 -15.23
CA LEU A 144 -15.05 14.41 -14.61
C LEU A 144 -13.83 15.14 -14.07
N TRP A 145 -13.37 14.75 -12.89
CA TRP A 145 -12.14 15.23 -12.28
C TRP A 145 -10.92 14.49 -12.83
N LEU A 146 -9.73 15.04 -12.67
CA LEU A 146 -8.47 14.43 -13.12
C LEU A 146 -7.53 14.24 -11.93
N THR A 147 -6.92 13.06 -11.82
CA THR A 147 -5.92 12.74 -10.79
C THR A 147 -4.65 12.13 -11.43
N PRO A 148 -3.84 12.96 -12.12
CA PRO A 148 -2.66 12.48 -12.83
C PRO A 148 -1.55 11.98 -11.92
N VAL A 149 -0.84 10.93 -12.36
CA VAL A 149 0.43 10.47 -11.77
C VAL A 149 1.58 11.12 -12.51
N LEU A 150 2.43 11.84 -11.79
CA LEU A 150 3.48 12.67 -12.39
C LEU A 150 4.82 11.94 -12.54
N HIS A 151 5.03 10.82 -11.84
CA HIS A 151 6.29 10.06 -11.85
C HIS A 151 7.54 10.93 -11.65
N ILE A 152 7.47 11.91 -10.73
CA ILE A 152 8.55 12.87 -10.50
C ILE A 152 9.75 12.18 -9.85
N GLY A 153 9.52 11.46 -8.76
CA GLY A 153 10.55 10.79 -8.00
C GLY A 153 11.18 9.65 -8.78
N SER A 154 10.37 8.72 -9.29
CA SER A 154 10.84 7.56 -10.06
C SER A 154 11.66 7.96 -11.30
N THR A 155 11.26 9.03 -12.01
CA THR A 155 12.01 9.54 -13.17
C THR A 155 13.29 10.28 -12.79
N SER A 156 13.30 10.98 -11.64
CA SER A 156 14.48 11.74 -11.20
C SER A 156 15.43 10.96 -10.29
N GLY A 157 15.01 9.77 -9.82
CA GLY A 157 15.77 8.91 -8.90
C GLY A 157 15.56 9.20 -7.42
N ALA A 158 14.58 10.06 -7.05
CA ALA A 158 14.21 10.27 -5.66
C ALA A 158 13.26 9.15 -5.17
N PRO A 159 13.36 8.70 -3.90
CA PRO A 159 14.24 9.19 -2.84
C PRO A 159 15.66 8.55 -2.80
N TRP A 160 16.03 7.74 -3.79
CA TRP A 160 17.23 6.90 -3.78
C TRP A 160 18.52 7.70 -3.97
N PHE A 161 18.46 8.83 -4.70
CA PHE A 161 19.58 9.75 -4.89
C PHE A 161 19.53 10.93 -3.91
N ASP A 162 20.65 11.65 -3.80
CA ASP A 162 20.81 12.74 -2.84
C ASP A 162 19.82 13.90 -3.08
N MET A 163 18.72 13.91 -2.34
CA MET A 163 17.70 14.96 -2.42
C MET A 163 18.13 16.31 -1.81
N TRP A 164 19.37 16.45 -1.38
CA TRP A 164 20.00 17.72 -0.97
C TRP A 164 21.00 18.22 -2.02
N ASP A 165 21.22 17.46 -3.10
CA ASP A 165 22.03 17.89 -4.25
C ASP A 165 21.20 18.76 -5.19
N GLU A 166 21.75 19.93 -5.57
CA GLU A 166 21.06 20.90 -6.42
C GLU A 166 20.74 20.35 -7.82
N LYS A 167 21.56 19.43 -8.35
CA LYS A 167 21.32 18.83 -9.67
C LYS A 167 20.14 17.87 -9.61
N VAL A 168 20.00 17.10 -8.51
CA VAL A 168 18.86 16.22 -8.29
C VAL A 168 17.59 17.06 -8.14
N LEU A 169 17.63 18.16 -7.37
CA LEU A 169 16.51 19.09 -7.22
C LEU A 169 16.13 19.77 -8.54
N ALA A 170 17.12 20.16 -9.35
CA ALA A 170 16.87 20.74 -10.67
C ALA A 170 16.17 19.73 -11.60
N ARG A 171 16.61 18.46 -11.60
CA ARG A 171 15.99 17.38 -12.38
C ARG A 171 14.56 17.11 -11.91
N ILE A 172 14.30 17.06 -10.61
CA ILE A 172 12.95 16.97 -10.04
C ILE A 172 12.06 18.08 -10.60
N GLY A 173 12.55 19.33 -10.56
CA GLY A 173 11.82 20.48 -11.09
C GLY A 173 11.59 20.43 -12.60
N GLU A 174 12.51 19.86 -13.37
CA GLU A 174 12.37 19.67 -14.83
C GLU A 174 11.29 18.63 -15.15
N VAL A 175 11.36 17.46 -14.53
CA VAL A 175 10.37 16.39 -14.72
C VAL A 175 8.97 16.89 -14.35
N ALA A 176 8.84 17.57 -13.21
CA ALA A 176 7.56 18.12 -12.78
C ALA A 176 7.01 19.16 -13.79
N ARG A 177 7.84 20.10 -14.25
CA ARG A 177 7.40 21.08 -15.27
C ARG A 177 6.93 20.43 -16.56
N LYS A 178 7.64 19.40 -17.03
CA LYS A 178 7.25 18.65 -18.22
C LYS A 178 5.88 18.02 -18.06
N ASN A 179 5.66 17.30 -16.95
CA ASN A 179 4.48 16.46 -16.75
C ASN A 179 3.24 17.26 -16.29
N ILE A 180 3.44 18.43 -15.67
CA ILE A 180 2.33 19.33 -15.28
C ILE A 180 1.93 20.30 -16.41
N ARG A 181 2.78 20.54 -17.40
CA ARG A 181 2.64 21.65 -18.38
C ARG A 181 1.25 21.76 -19.00
N GLU A 182 0.70 20.65 -19.46
CA GLU A 182 -0.60 20.60 -20.17
C GLU A 182 -1.80 20.58 -19.21
N LEU A 183 -1.56 20.26 -17.95
CA LEU A 183 -2.58 20.13 -16.91
C LEU A 183 -2.68 21.37 -16.02
N ARG A 184 -1.63 22.20 -16.04
CA ARG A 184 -1.51 23.38 -15.19
C ARG A 184 -2.68 24.34 -15.39
N GLY A 185 -3.30 24.73 -14.28
CA GLY A 185 -4.41 25.67 -14.30
C GLY A 185 -5.73 25.08 -14.81
N ASN A 186 -5.77 23.80 -15.22
CA ASN A 186 -7.01 23.15 -15.57
C ASN A 186 -7.89 22.97 -14.31
N PRO A 187 -9.09 23.60 -14.26
CA PRO A 187 -9.95 23.56 -13.07
C PRO A 187 -10.46 22.15 -12.74
N ARG A 188 -10.35 21.22 -13.68
CA ARG A 188 -10.75 19.81 -13.49
C ARG A 188 -9.67 18.97 -12.80
N VAL A 189 -8.42 19.43 -12.72
CA VAL A 189 -7.40 18.73 -11.94
C VAL A 189 -7.75 18.82 -10.46
N LEU A 190 -8.14 17.71 -9.88
CA LEU A 190 -8.42 17.57 -8.45
C LEU A 190 -7.12 17.67 -7.66
N GLY A 191 -6.09 16.98 -8.11
CA GLY A 191 -4.76 16.98 -7.53
C GLY A 191 -3.81 16.08 -8.31
N TYR A 192 -2.56 16.05 -7.87
CA TYR A 192 -1.50 15.26 -8.48
C TYR A 192 -0.95 14.21 -7.52
N TYR A 193 -0.72 13.01 -8.01
CA TYR A 193 0.19 12.06 -7.37
C TYR A 193 1.62 12.34 -7.84
N SER A 194 2.57 12.38 -6.92
CA SER A 194 3.99 12.56 -7.28
C SER A 194 4.58 11.35 -7.99
N ASP A 195 4.17 10.17 -7.55
CA ASP A 195 4.70 8.88 -8.00
C ASP A 195 3.68 7.76 -7.85
N ASN A 196 4.11 6.54 -8.17
CA ASN A 196 3.40 5.30 -7.94
C ASN A 196 4.34 4.23 -7.39
N GLU A 197 3.95 3.63 -6.27
CA GLU A 197 4.56 2.42 -5.71
C GLU A 197 6.08 2.46 -5.60
N LEU A 198 6.64 3.53 -5.03
CA LEU A 198 8.07 3.64 -4.80
C LEU A 198 8.65 2.51 -3.92
N GLY A 199 7.79 1.82 -3.15
CA GLY A 199 8.17 0.72 -2.27
C GLY A 199 8.86 1.15 -0.98
N TRP A 200 9.67 2.21 -1.00
CA TRP A 200 10.37 2.74 0.18
C TRP A 200 11.26 1.70 0.90
N TRP A 201 11.83 0.75 0.16
CA TRP A 201 12.67 -0.31 0.72
C TRP A 201 13.79 0.26 1.58
N ASN A 202 13.66 0.10 2.90
CA ASN A 202 14.52 0.77 3.87
C ASN A 202 15.97 0.26 3.82
N ALA A 203 16.15 -1.05 3.67
CA ALA A 203 17.49 -1.64 3.55
C ALA A 203 18.21 -1.14 2.30
N ILE A 204 17.48 -1.05 1.18
CA ILE A 204 18.03 -0.55 -0.09
C ILE A 204 18.38 0.94 0.02
N LEU A 205 17.48 1.77 0.57
CA LEU A 205 17.75 3.19 0.76
C LEU A 205 18.98 3.42 1.67
N TRP A 206 19.06 2.67 2.77
CA TRP A 206 20.21 2.71 3.67
C TRP A 206 21.52 2.37 2.96
N LYS A 207 21.55 1.24 2.24
CA LYS A 207 22.70 0.76 1.49
C LYS A 207 23.11 1.76 0.42
N MET A 208 22.19 2.18 -0.45
CA MET A 208 22.46 3.15 -1.51
C MET A 208 22.96 4.49 -0.96
N THR A 209 22.45 4.93 0.18
CA THR A 209 22.93 6.17 0.82
C THR A 209 24.37 6.02 1.34
N LEU A 210 24.72 4.89 1.94
CA LEU A 210 26.09 4.62 2.39
C LEU A 210 27.08 4.40 1.23
N GLU A 211 26.60 4.08 0.05
CA GLU A 211 27.42 3.96 -1.17
C GLU A 211 27.66 5.31 -1.88
N GLN A 212 26.92 6.36 -1.50
CA GLN A 212 27.14 7.70 -2.03
C GLN A 212 28.50 8.28 -1.57
N PRO A 213 29.09 9.21 -2.33
CA PRO A 213 30.33 9.88 -1.92
C PRO A 213 30.21 10.56 -0.55
N ALA A 214 31.34 10.67 0.17
CA ALA A 214 31.40 11.35 1.48
C ALA A 214 30.88 12.80 1.44
N SER A 215 30.95 13.45 0.28
CA SER A 215 30.42 14.81 0.06
C SER A 215 28.91 14.86 -0.11
N SER A 216 28.24 13.72 -0.27
CA SER A 216 26.76 13.68 -0.42
C SER A 216 26.07 14.20 0.82
N GLY A 217 25.12 15.11 0.64
CA GLY A 217 24.32 15.66 1.72
C GLY A 217 23.44 14.62 2.40
N GLN A 218 22.94 13.65 1.64
CA GLN A 218 22.14 12.54 2.17
C GLN A 218 22.98 11.62 3.04
N ARG A 219 24.17 11.19 2.55
CA ARG A 219 25.10 10.37 3.31
C ARG A 219 25.56 11.05 4.61
N GLN A 220 25.93 12.32 4.54
CA GLN A 220 26.35 13.08 5.73
C GLN A 220 25.25 13.13 6.80
N ARG A 221 24.00 13.27 6.40
CA ARG A 221 22.84 13.26 7.32
C ARG A 221 22.62 11.89 7.94
N LEU A 222 22.78 10.82 7.14
CA LEU A 222 22.72 9.47 7.66
C LEU A 222 23.81 9.24 8.72
N VAL A 223 25.08 9.50 8.39
CA VAL A 223 26.20 9.28 9.32
C VAL A 223 26.04 10.12 10.58
N ARG A 224 25.61 11.39 10.47
CA ARG A 224 25.32 12.24 11.62
C ARG A 224 24.19 11.67 12.49
N LEU A 225 23.08 11.24 11.89
CA LEU A 225 21.97 10.64 12.62
C LEU A 225 22.41 9.39 13.40
N VAL A 226 23.23 8.55 12.78
CA VAL A 226 23.80 7.36 13.44
C VAL A 226 24.68 7.79 14.60
N ARG A 227 25.62 8.71 14.37
CA ARG A 227 26.54 9.23 15.39
C ARG A 227 25.82 9.83 16.59
N ASP A 228 24.82 10.67 16.35
CA ASP A 228 23.96 11.28 17.39
C ASP A 228 23.16 10.20 18.16
N THR A 229 22.69 9.16 17.47
CA THR A 229 21.93 8.07 18.10
C THR A 229 22.77 7.29 19.10
N TYR A 230 24.04 7.11 18.82
CA TYR A 230 24.98 6.37 19.67
C TYR A 230 25.88 7.29 20.51
N ALA A 231 25.56 8.58 20.59
CA ALA A 231 26.29 9.58 21.40
C ALA A 231 27.82 9.53 21.20
N ASP A 232 28.30 9.41 19.95
CA ASP A 232 29.70 9.23 19.58
C ASP A 232 30.37 7.94 20.08
N ASP A 233 29.66 7.05 20.77
CA ASP A 233 30.20 5.78 21.24
C ASP A 233 30.20 4.72 20.13
N TRP A 234 31.37 4.52 19.53
CA TRP A 234 31.57 3.49 18.51
C TRP A 234 31.30 2.08 19.04
N SER A 235 31.62 1.81 20.31
CA SER A 235 31.38 0.51 20.93
C SER A 235 29.89 0.23 21.11
N ALA A 236 29.10 1.25 21.37
CA ALA A 236 27.63 1.13 21.40
C ALA A 236 27.07 0.83 19.99
N LEU A 237 27.61 1.48 18.93
CA LEU A 237 27.24 1.20 17.56
C LEU A 237 27.48 -0.27 17.20
N LEU A 238 28.63 -0.84 17.60
CA LEU A 238 29.00 -2.22 17.30
C LEU A 238 28.08 -3.28 17.89
N LYS A 239 27.26 -2.93 18.88
CA LYS A 239 26.22 -3.83 19.40
C LYS A 239 25.07 -4.02 18.41
N ASP A 240 24.81 -3.02 17.61
CA ASP A 240 23.66 -2.96 16.70
C ASP A 240 24.05 -3.16 15.23
N PHE A 241 25.27 -2.78 14.86
CA PHE A 241 25.75 -2.85 13.48
C PHE A 241 27.07 -3.61 13.35
N ASP A 242 27.24 -4.19 12.17
CA ASP A 242 28.47 -4.79 11.70
C ASP A 242 29.06 -3.88 10.60
N PRO A 243 30.11 -3.06 10.93
CA PRO A 243 30.72 -2.19 9.95
C PRO A 243 31.52 -2.96 8.89
N ASP A 244 31.53 -2.43 7.68
CA ASP A 244 32.36 -2.86 6.59
C ASP A 244 33.18 -1.68 6.08
N SER A 245 34.51 -1.86 6.02
CA SER A 245 35.46 -0.83 5.58
C SER A 245 35.46 0.44 6.45
N ALA A 246 35.12 0.31 7.74
CA ALA A 246 35.24 1.38 8.73
C ALA A 246 35.47 0.79 10.13
N ALA A 247 36.52 1.22 10.83
CA ALA A 247 36.87 0.82 12.19
C ALA A 247 36.54 1.90 13.24
N ASN A 248 36.11 3.08 12.81
CA ASN A 248 35.76 4.23 13.66
C ASN A 248 34.89 5.24 12.90
N TRP A 249 34.40 6.28 13.61
CA TRP A 249 33.57 7.32 13.03
C TRP A 249 34.21 8.05 11.84
N GLN A 250 35.51 8.36 11.91
CA GLN A 250 36.19 9.10 10.84
C GLN A 250 36.28 8.28 9.55
N GLU A 251 36.45 6.97 9.67
CA GLU A 251 36.48 6.08 8.52
C GLU A 251 35.07 5.92 7.94
N LEU A 252 34.02 5.80 8.79
CA LEU A 252 32.64 5.77 8.35
C LEU A 252 32.22 7.06 7.63
N GLU A 253 32.69 8.23 8.07
CA GLU A 253 32.46 9.52 7.40
C GLU A 253 33.10 9.58 6.00
N ARG A 254 34.26 8.97 5.82
CA ARG A 254 34.99 8.93 4.52
C ARG A 254 34.41 7.89 3.57
N GLY A 255 33.90 6.77 4.09
CA GLY A 255 33.40 5.62 3.34
C GLY A 255 32.80 4.57 4.28
N GLY A 256 32.70 3.33 3.81
CA GLY A 256 32.25 2.20 4.61
C GLY A 256 30.73 2.02 4.64
N LYS A 257 30.33 0.84 5.07
CA LYS A 257 28.94 0.37 5.16
C LYS A 257 28.62 -0.07 6.58
N LEU A 258 27.36 -0.09 6.92
CA LEU A 258 26.84 -0.61 8.18
C LEU A 258 25.75 -1.62 7.87
N TRP A 259 25.97 -2.85 8.31
CA TRP A 259 25.01 -3.94 8.21
C TRP A 259 24.32 -4.14 9.55
N LEU A 260 23.02 -4.38 9.55
CA LEU A 260 22.26 -4.63 10.76
C LEU A 260 22.71 -5.97 11.39
N ARG A 261 22.93 -5.99 12.70
CA ARG A 261 23.11 -7.25 13.43
C ARG A 261 21.76 -7.90 13.70
N PRO A 262 21.63 -9.22 13.46
CA PRO A 262 20.38 -9.93 13.73
C PRO A 262 19.86 -9.71 15.16
N GLY A 263 18.58 -9.36 15.29
CA GLY A 263 17.94 -9.16 16.58
C GLY A 263 18.32 -7.88 17.34
N SER A 264 19.16 -7.02 16.74
CA SER A 264 19.64 -5.78 17.39
C SER A 264 18.66 -4.61 17.32
N GLY A 265 18.93 -3.57 18.12
CA GLY A 265 18.17 -2.32 18.13
C GLY A 265 18.41 -1.40 16.93
N GLY A 266 19.44 -1.68 16.10
CA GLY A 266 19.86 -0.84 14.97
C GLY A 266 18.77 -0.59 13.95
N ILE A 267 17.79 -1.50 13.80
CA ILE A 267 16.64 -1.32 12.94
C ILE A 267 15.88 -0.02 13.22
N ARG A 268 15.79 0.42 14.48
CA ARG A 268 15.14 1.69 14.84
C ARG A 268 15.89 2.90 14.29
N THR A 269 17.22 2.82 14.27
CA THR A 269 18.09 3.86 13.67
C THR A 269 17.88 3.92 12.16
N MET A 270 17.85 2.77 11.49
CA MET A 270 17.56 2.70 10.05
C MET A 270 16.18 3.26 9.72
N ARG A 271 15.16 2.96 10.54
CA ARG A 271 13.80 3.52 10.38
C ARG A 271 13.75 5.03 10.61
N ARG A 272 14.50 5.55 11.57
CA ARG A 272 14.61 7.02 11.76
C ARG A 272 15.20 7.70 10.53
N PHE A 273 16.21 7.08 9.89
CA PHE A 273 16.77 7.61 8.65
C PHE A 273 15.74 7.55 7.50
N LEU A 274 15.00 6.45 7.36
CA LEU A 274 13.91 6.35 6.40
C LEU A 274 12.90 7.50 6.57
N GLY A 275 12.50 7.78 7.81
CA GLY A 275 11.61 8.91 8.13
C GLY A 275 12.18 10.26 7.71
N LEU A 276 13.48 10.49 7.93
CA LEU A 276 14.17 11.72 7.51
C LEU A 276 14.20 11.86 5.96
N ALA A 277 14.50 10.79 5.26
CA ALA A 277 14.50 10.78 3.80
C ALA A 277 13.08 10.99 3.24
N ALA A 278 12.08 10.36 3.84
CA ALA A 278 10.68 10.53 3.46
C ALA A 278 10.18 11.96 3.71
N ASP A 279 10.50 12.55 4.85
CA ASP A 279 10.16 13.95 5.15
C ASP A 279 10.71 14.90 4.07
N ARG A 280 11.98 14.71 3.69
CA ARG A 280 12.60 15.49 2.61
C ARG A 280 11.92 15.26 1.26
N TYR A 281 11.61 14.02 0.92
CA TYR A 281 10.92 13.69 -0.33
C TYR A 281 9.57 14.41 -0.41
N TYR A 282 8.70 14.25 0.58
CA TYR A 282 7.37 14.87 0.54
C TYR A 282 7.44 16.39 0.55
N GLN A 283 8.40 16.97 1.27
CA GLN A 283 8.65 18.42 1.23
C GLN A 283 8.97 18.88 -0.19
N VAL A 284 9.96 18.23 -0.83
CA VAL A 284 10.41 18.61 -2.18
C VAL A 284 9.29 18.43 -3.20
N MET A 285 8.55 17.31 -3.15
CA MET A 285 7.45 17.05 -4.07
C MET A 285 6.33 18.09 -3.93
N ARG A 286 5.88 18.35 -2.69
CA ARG A 286 4.86 19.36 -2.42
C ARG A 286 5.28 20.74 -2.94
N ASP A 287 6.49 21.18 -2.56
CA ASP A 287 6.97 22.51 -2.91
C ASP A 287 7.13 22.67 -4.43
N THR A 288 7.58 21.61 -5.11
CA THR A 288 7.70 21.58 -6.57
C THR A 288 6.34 21.64 -7.26
N ILE A 289 5.38 20.83 -6.84
CA ILE A 289 4.03 20.79 -7.40
C ILE A 289 3.34 22.15 -7.18
N ARG A 290 3.35 22.66 -5.96
CA ARG A 290 2.68 23.94 -5.62
C ARG A 290 3.32 25.17 -6.27
N LYS A 291 4.62 25.12 -6.56
CA LYS A 291 5.28 26.17 -7.36
C LYS A 291 4.74 26.21 -8.79
N LEU A 292 4.33 25.09 -9.34
CA LEU A 292 3.86 24.96 -10.71
C LEU A 292 2.33 25.11 -10.83
N ASP A 293 1.57 24.54 -9.91
CA ASP A 293 0.10 24.62 -9.84
C ASP A 293 -0.33 24.79 -8.37
N PRO A 294 -0.38 26.05 -7.87
CA PRO A 294 -0.51 26.36 -6.43
C PRO A 294 -1.80 25.86 -5.77
N ASP A 295 -2.87 25.75 -6.54
CA ASP A 295 -4.20 25.43 -6.05
C ASP A 295 -4.55 23.94 -6.15
N ALA A 296 -3.74 23.16 -6.85
CA ALA A 296 -3.95 21.72 -6.97
C ALA A 296 -3.57 21.00 -5.66
N MET A 297 -4.34 19.98 -5.27
CA MET A 297 -4.00 19.14 -4.13
C MET A 297 -2.79 18.26 -4.42
N TYR A 298 -2.02 17.93 -3.39
CA TYR A 298 -1.00 16.92 -3.42
C TYR A 298 -1.54 15.62 -2.81
N LEU A 299 -1.67 14.57 -3.63
CA LEU A 299 -2.35 13.31 -3.29
C LEU A 299 -1.39 12.20 -2.83
N GLY A 300 -0.10 12.52 -2.62
CA GLY A 300 0.93 11.55 -2.21
C GLY A 300 1.52 10.77 -3.37
N ASP A 301 2.08 9.60 -3.08
CA ASP A 301 2.87 8.75 -3.98
C ASP A 301 2.28 7.35 -4.19
N ARG A 302 0.98 7.17 -3.88
CA ARG A 302 0.23 5.92 -4.12
C ARG A 302 0.98 4.71 -3.57
N TYR A 303 0.96 4.53 -2.24
CA TYR A 303 1.60 3.36 -1.62
C TYR A 303 1.13 2.07 -2.30
N GLN A 304 2.02 1.10 -2.39
CA GLN A 304 1.63 -0.29 -2.65
C GLN A 304 0.68 -0.78 -1.54
N SER A 305 0.24 -2.00 -1.61
CA SER A 305 -0.56 -2.59 -0.52
C SER A 305 0.23 -2.77 0.79
N PHE A 306 1.28 -1.96 0.99
CA PHE A 306 2.06 -1.84 2.23
C PHE A 306 2.67 -0.43 2.35
N TYR A 307 3.07 -0.06 3.56
CA TYR A 307 3.80 1.18 3.85
C TYR A 307 4.67 1.02 5.10
N TYR A 308 5.68 1.86 5.20
CA TYR A 308 6.44 2.04 6.44
C TYR A 308 5.79 3.13 7.30
N ASN A 309 5.65 2.87 8.60
CA ASN A 309 5.02 3.84 9.52
C ASN A 309 5.73 5.19 9.49
N GLU A 310 7.06 5.19 9.36
CA GLU A 310 7.89 6.39 9.31
C GLU A 310 7.61 7.21 8.05
N VAL A 311 7.41 6.54 6.91
CA VAL A 311 7.06 7.18 5.65
C VAL A 311 5.66 7.79 5.71
N ALA A 312 4.68 7.02 6.20
CA ALA A 312 3.32 7.51 6.39
C ALA A 312 3.26 8.72 7.34
N ARG A 313 3.99 8.69 8.47
CA ARG A 313 4.07 9.85 9.37
C ARG A 313 4.70 11.07 8.72
N ALA A 314 5.76 10.89 7.93
CA ALA A 314 6.43 11.97 7.23
C ALA A 314 5.50 12.65 6.21
N SER A 315 4.69 11.89 5.48
CA SER A 315 3.76 12.44 4.48
C SER A 315 2.72 13.40 5.09
N ARG A 316 2.35 13.20 6.36
CA ARG A 316 1.31 13.94 7.09
C ARG A 316 1.40 15.46 6.93
N ASN A 317 2.62 16.01 6.95
CA ASN A 317 2.84 17.46 6.93
C ASN A 317 2.73 18.07 5.52
N TYR A 318 2.67 17.25 4.49
CA TYR A 318 2.87 17.69 3.12
C TYR A 318 1.71 17.37 2.19
N VAL A 319 1.07 16.21 2.37
CA VAL A 319 -0.05 15.78 1.51
C VAL A 319 -1.38 16.38 1.98
N ASP A 320 -2.28 16.63 1.05
CA ASP A 320 -3.67 17.00 1.35
C ASP A 320 -4.52 15.73 1.55
N VAL A 321 -4.24 14.70 0.79
CA VAL A 321 -4.83 13.36 0.85
C VAL A 321 -3.69 12.34 0.80
N VAL A 322 -3.78 11.25 1.55
CA VAL A 322 -2.88 10.12 1.40
C VAL A 322 -3.48 9.08 0.47
N SER A 323 -2.66 8.47 -0.37
CA SER A 323 -3.11 7.50 -1.38
C SER A 323 -2.42 6.16 -1.24
N THR A 324 -3.14 5.10 -1.55
CA THR A 324 -2.63 3.73 -1.53
C THR A 324 -3.36 2.84 -2.53
N ASN A 325 -2.65 1.89 -3.12
CA ASN A 325 -3.23 0.81 -3.90
C ASN A 325 -3.59 -0.33 -2.95
N LEU A 326 -4.81 -0.84 -3.02
CA LEU A 326 -5.30 -1.86 -2.10
C LEU A 326 -6.17 -2.89 -2.81
N ASN A 327 -5.69 -4.11 -2.85
CA ASN A 327 -6.44 -5.22 -3.41
C ASN A 327 -7.41 -5.82 -2.40
N ALA A 328 -8.50 -6.43 -2.89
CA ALA A 328 -9.27 -7.35 -2.10
C ALA A 328 -8.36 -8.47 -1.56
N SER A 329 -8.56 -8.84 -0.31
CA SER A 329 -7.83 -9.93 0.33
C SER A 329 -8.55 -11.27 0.15
N TRP A 330 -9.85 -11.22 -0.16
CA TRP A 330 -10.70 -12.39 -0.36
C TRP A 330 -11.50 -12.29 -1.67
N ASN A 331 -11.93 -13.42 -2.19
CA ASN A 331 -12.68 -13.51 -3.44
C ASN A 331 -14.07 -12.86 -3.38
N ASP A 332 -14.60 -12.58 -2.20
CA ASP A 332 -15.84 -11.82 -2.02
C ASP A 332 -15.65 -10.30 -2.07
N GLY A 333 -14.42 -9.83 -2.28
CA GLY A 333 -14.07 -8.41 -2.34
C GLY A 333 -13.75 -7.78 -1.00
N THR A 334 -13.78 -8.52 0.10
CA THR A 334 -13.37 -7.99 1.40
C THR A 334 -11.86 -7.82 1.48
N PHE A 335 -11.42 -6.88 2.31
CA PHE A 335 -10.00 -6.51 2.46
C PHE A 335 -9.64 -6.31 3.94
N ILE A 336 -8.33 -6.26 4.23
CA ILE A 336 -7.80 -6.03 5.58
C ILE A 336 -8.02 -4.56 5.97
N ARG A 337 -9.04 -4.32 6.78
CA ARG A 337 -9.44 -2.98 7.20
C ARG A 337 -8.36 -2.29 8.05
N SER A 338 -7.67 -3.02 8.93
CA SER A 338 -6.62 -2.48 9.80
C SER A 338 -5.52 -1.75 9.02
N TYR A 339 -5.31 -2.11 7.77
CA TYR A 339 -4.38 -1.42 6.88
C TYR A 339 -4.78 0.05 6.65
N LEU A 340 -6.04 0.31 6.29
CA LEU A 340 -6.55 1.67 6.05
C LEU A 340 -6.74 2.45 7.35
N ASP A 341 -7.27 1.81 8.40
CA ASP A 341 -7.45 2.42 9.72
C ASP A 341 -6.09 2.93 10.24
N SER A 342 -5.05 2.10 10.13
CA SER A 342 -3.69 2.45 10.56
C SER A 342 -3.08 3.56 9.72
N LEU A 343 -3.28 3.55 8.41
CA LEU A 343 -2.78 4.59 7.50
C LEU A 343 -3.41 5.96 7.83
N HIS A 344 -4.74 6.00 8.02
CA HIS A 344 -5.43 7.20 8.44
C HIS A 344 -4.94 7.70 9.82
N GLU A 345 -4.78 6.80 10.78
CA GLU A 345 -4.33 7.14 12.14
C GLU A 345 -2.90 7.73 12.15
N LEU A 346 -2.00 7.17 11.35
CA LEU A 346 -0.62 7.67 11.21
C LEU A 346 -0.57 9.07 10.56
N THR A 347 -1.39 9.27 9.54
CA THR A 347 -1.33 10.48 8.71
C THR A 347 -2.30 11.57 9.17
N LYS A 348 -3.40 11.20 9.83
CA LYS A 348 -4.54 12.09 10.14
C LYS A 348 -5.10 12.78 8.88
N LYS A 349 -4.96 12.13 7.73
CA LYS A 349 -5.43 12.62 6.43
C LYS A 349 -6.54 11.74 5.88
N PRO A 350 -7.43 12.27 5.06
CA PRO A 350 -8.32 11.43 4.28
C PRO A 350 -7.53 10.55 3.31
N VAL A 351 -8.11 9.42 2.95
CA VAL A 351 -7.47 8.37 2.15
C VAL A 351 -8.16 8.25 0.80
N VAL A 352 -7.39 8.13 -0.27
CA VAL A 352 -7.85 7.62 -1.57
C VAL A 352 -7.24 6.25 -1.80
N VAL A 353 -8.09 5.26 -2.10
CA VAL A 353 -7.63 3.97 -2.63
C VAL A 353 -7.41 4.15 -4.13
N SER A 354 -6.16 4.42 -4.50
CA SER A 354 -5.79 4.86 -5.85
C SER A 354 -5.73 3.74 -6.89
N GLU A 355 -5.81 2.49 -6.44
CA GLU A 355 -6.11 1.31 -7.25
C GLU A 355 -6.84 0.27 -6.44
N PHE A 356 -7.92 -0.28 -7.01
CA PHE A 356 -8.50 -1.54 -6.58
C PHE A 356 -9.03 -2.30 -7.79
N TYR A 357 -9.03 -3.61 -7.75
CA TYR A 357 -9.41 -4.46 -8.86
C TYR A 357 -9.84 -5.86 -8.43
N MET A 358 -10.48 -6.57 -9.35
CA MET A 358 -10.84 -7.98 -9.28
C MET A 358 -10.89 -8.52 -10.70
N ALA A 359 -10.32 -9.69 -10.95
CA ALA A 359 -10.41 -10.40 -12.22
C ALA A 359 -11.45 -11.52 -12.17
N ALA A 360 -11.81 -12.09 -13.34
CA ALA A 360 -12.60 -13.30 -13.43
C ALA A 360 -12.00 -14.28 -14.44
N GLU A 361 -12.05 -15.58 -14.13
CA GLU A 361 -11.60 -16.62 -15.08
C GLU A 361 -12.45 -16.60 -16.35
N GLN A 362 -13.75 -16.37 -16.20
CA GLN A 362 -14.67 -16.12 -17.31
C GLN A 362 -14.39 -14.73 -17.91
N ASN A 363 -13.69 -14.69 -19.04
CA ASN A 363 -13.44 -13.43 -19.77
C ASN A 363 -13.48 -13.62 -21.27
N ARG A 364 -13.64 -12.52 -22.02
CA ARG A 364 -13.76 -12.51 -23.48
C ARG A 364 -12.46 -12.16 -24.19
N SER A 365 -11.48 -11.64 -23.47
CA SER A 365 -10.18 -11.24 -24.00
C SER A 365 -9.21 -12.41 -24.09
N GLY A 366 -9.48 -13.53 -23.39
CA GLY A 366 -8.59 -14.68 -23.32
C GLY A 366 -7.48 -14.55 -22.30
N ASN A 367 -7.65 -13.69 -21.30
CA ASN A 367 -6.69 -13.49 -20.23
C ASN A 367 -6.57 -14.73 -19.35
N PRO A 368 -5.37 -15.28 -19.12
CA PRO A 368 -5.15 -16.41 -18.24
C PRO A 368 -5.20 -16.01 -16.74
N ASN A 369 -5.06 -14.71 -16.42
CA ASN A 369 -5.03 -14.20 -15.03
C ASN A 369 -4.01 -14.95 -14.16
N ALA A 370 -2.79 -15.12 -14.65
CA ALA A 370 -1.78 -16.00 -14.06
C ALA A 370 -0.51 -15.30 -13.59
N SER A 371 -0.23 -14.10 -14.09
CA SER A 371 0.99 -13.35 -13.79
C SER A 371 0.91 -12.62 -12.45
N GLY A 372 1.15 -13.28 -11.35
CA GLY A 372 1.10 -12.65 -10.03
C GLY A 372 -0.01 -13.24 -9.14
N GLY A 373 -0.21 -12.67 -7.97
CA GLY A 373 -1.14 -13.14 -6.95
C GLY A 373 -2.37 -12.26 -6.78
N PHE A 374 -2.90 -11.70 -7.86
CA PHE A 374 -4.02 -10.77 -7.77
C PHE A 374 -5.36 -11.48 -7.59
N PRO A 375 -6.35 -10.83 -6.94
CA PRO A 375 -7.64 -11.45 -6.65
C PRO A 375 -8.41 -11.76 -7.93
N LYS A 376 -8.93 -12.98 -8.01
CA LYS A 376 -9.75 -13.46 -9.12
C LYS A 376 -10.87 -14.38 -8.63
N VAL A 377 -11.96 -14.39 -9.36
CA VAL A 377 -13.14 -15.22 -9.15
C VAL A 377 -13.49 -16.01 -10.41
N ALA A 378 -14.45 -16.93 -10.35
CA ALA A 378 -14.77 -17.76 -11.50
C ALA A 378 -15.57 -17.01 -12.59
N THR A 379 -16.54 -16.17 -12.22
CA THR A 379 -17.49 -15.57 -13.17
C THR A 379 -17.55 -14.04 -13.09
N GLN A 380 -18.04 -13.38 -14.14
CA GLN A 380 -18.25 -11.93 -14.15
C GLN A 380 -19.31 -11.49 -13.12
N ALA A 381 -20.32 -12.31 -12.85
CA ALA A 381 -21.30 -12.06 -11.80
C ALA A 381 -20.68 -12.07 -10.40
N GLU A 382 -19.74 -12.99 -10.13
CA GLU A 382 -18.97 -12.99 -8.89
C GLU A 382 -18.04 -11.78 -8.80
N ARG A 383 -17.40 -11.40 -9.92
CA ARG A 383 -16.58 -10.21 -10.02
C ARG A 383 -17.37 -8.94 -9.67
N ALA A 384 -18.60 -8.80 -10.20
CA ALA A 384 -19.49 -7.70 -9.89
C ALA A 384 -19.91 -7.66 -8.41
N ARG A 385 -20.19 -8.83 -7.80
CA ARG A 385 -20.46 -8.92 -6.36
C ARG A 385 -19.27 -8.53 -5.50
N ALA A 386 -18.08 -9.05 -5.81
CA ALA A 386 -16.86 -8.72 -5.09
C ALA A 386 -16.52 -7.24 -5.18
N LEU A 387 -16.63 -6.65 -6.38
CA LEU A 387 -16.51 -5.22 -6.61
C LEU A 387 -17.48 -4.41 -5.73
N SER A 388 -18.77 -4.77 -5.73
CA SER A 388 -19.78 -4.09 -4.93
C SER A 388 -19.46 -4.13 -3.45
N ASN A 389 -19.01 -5.28 -2.94
CA ASN A 389 -18.63 -5.44 -1.54
C ASN A 389 -17.40 -4.58 -1.19
N THR A 390 -16.38 -4.55 -2.06
CA THR A 390 -15.20 -3.70 -1.85
C THR A 390 -15.61 -2.23 -1.80
N LEU A 391 -16.33 -1.75 -2.81
CA LEU A 391 -16.71 -0.34 -2.93
C LEU A 391 -17.62 0.11 -1.77
N GLN A 392 -18.64 -0.68 -1.41
CA GLN A 392 -19.50 -0.39 -0.27
C GLN A 392 -18.73 -0.37 1.05
N SER A 393 -17.76 -1.27 1.22
CA SER A 393 -16.90 -1.29 2.41
C SER A 393 -16.03 -0.04 2.51
N LEU A 394 -15.46 0.43 1.39
CA LEU A 394 -14.68 1.66 1.32
C LEU A 394 -15.54 2.90 1.61
N LEU A 395 -16.73 2.98 1.03
CA LEU A 395 -17.67 4.10 1.23
C LEU A 395 -18.09 4.27 2.70
N ARG A 396 -18.16 3.18 3.46
CA ARG A 396 -18.51 3.21 4.89
C ARG A 396 -17.35 3.63 5.80
N LEU A 397 -16.11 3.74 5.28
CA LEU A 397 -14.98 4.26 6.05
C LEU A 397 -15.03 5.80 6.03
N PRO A 398 -15.13 6.45 7.21
CA PRO A 398 -15.38 7.89 7.27
C PRO A 398 -14.26 8.74 6.67
N TYR A 399 -13.06 8.21 6.62
CA TYR A 399 -11.88 8.89 6.12
C TYR A 399 -11.53 8.56 4.66
N VAL A 400 -12.19 7.61 4.00
CA VAL A 400 -11.96 7.30 2.58
C VAL A 400 -12.77 8.26 1.73
N VAL A 401 -12.11 9.02 0.86
CA VAL A 401 -12.73 10.06 0.02
C VAL A 401 -12.76 9.73 -1.47
N GLY A 402 -12.12 8.63 -1.85
CA GLY A 402 -12.14 8.16 -3.24
C GLY A 402 -11.60 6.74 -3.38
N ALA A 403 -11.94 6.13 -4.52
CA ALA A 403 -11.44 4.83 -4.95
C ALA A 403 -11.36 4.79 -6.48
N ASP A 404 -10.23 4.35 -7.03
CA ASP A 404 -9.98 4.29 -8.47
C ASP A 404 -9.92 2.82 -8.90
N TRP A 405 -10.80 2.45 -9.86
CA TRP A 405 -10.77 1.13 -10.47
C TRP A 405 -9.61 1.00 -11.45
N PHE A 406 -8.85 -0.06 -11.33
CA PHE A 406 -7.81 -0.43 -12.28
C PHE A 406 -8.28 -1.66 -13.06
N GLN A 407 -8.70 -1.53 -14.35
CA GLN A 407 -8.51 -0.40 -15.25
C GLN A 407 -9.67 -0.28 -16.28
N TYR A 408 -9.53 0.61 -17.29
CA TYR A 408 -10.60 0.83 -18.29
C TYR A 408 -10.81 -0.37 -19.21
N TYR A 409 -9.75 -0.95 -19.78
CA TYR A 409 -9.78 -2.12 -20.68
C TYR A 409 -8.94 -3.27 -20.13
N ASP A 410 -9.21 -4.50 -20.58
CA ASP A 410 -8.44 -5.68 -20.19
C ASP A 410 -6.97 -5.56 -20.61
N GLU A 411 -6.08 -6.07 -19.78
CA GLU A 411 -4.67 -6.19 -20.11
C GLU A 411 -4.46 -7.12 -21.31
N PRO A 412 -3.31 -7.04 -22.00
CA PRO A 412 -3.00 -7.97 -23.06
C PRO A 412 -3.03 -9.42 -22.56
N PRO A 413 -3.79 -10.34 -23.19
CA PRO A 413 -3.85 -11.72 -22.73
C PRO A 413 -2.51 -12.48 -22.83
N HIS A 414 -1.54 -11.92 -23.55
CA HIS A 414 -0.18 -12.43 -23.65
C HIS A 414 0.81 -11.74 -22.66
N GLY A 415 0.29 -10.92 -21.75
CA GLY A 415 1.03 -10.14 -20.77
C GLY A 415 1.49 -8.77 -21.25
N ARG A 416 1.45 -7.78 -20.37
CA ARG A 416 2.00 -6.45 -20.62
C ARG A 416 3.52 -6.51 -20.82
N LYS A 417 4.05 -5.71 -21.74
CA LYS A 417 5.48 -5.66 -22.05
C LYS A 417 6.35 -5.26 -20.83
N LEU A 418 5.78 -4.45 -19.94
CA LEU A 418 6.51 -3.89 -18.79
C LEU A 418 6.80 -4.95 -17.70
N ASP A 419 5.81 -5.75 -17.34
CA ASP A 419 5.81 -6.60 -16.16
C ASP A 419 5.18 -7.99 -16.38
N GLY A 420 4.58 -8.22 -17.55
CA GLY A 420 3.95 -9.48 -17.91
C GLY A 420 2.56 -9.67 -17.32
N GLU A 421 1.95 -8.65 -16.72
CA GLU A 421 0.57 -8.76 -16.21
C GLU A 421 -0.42 -9.07 -17.33
N ASP A 422 -1.34 -10.00 -17.05
CA ASP A 422 -2.22 -10.63 -18.03
C ASP A 422 -3.67 -10.75 -17.55
N TYR A 423 -4.14 -9.77 -16.76
CA TYR A 423 -5.43 -9.82 -16.09
C TYR A 423 -6.56 -9.13 -16.86
N ASN A 424 -7.77 -9.67 -16.74
CA ASN A 424 -8.98 -9.01 -17.23
C ASN A 424 -9.55 -8.04 -16.20
N PHE A 425 -8.80 -6.99 -15.87
CA PHE A 425 -9.27 -5.95 -14.95
C PHE A 425 -10.17 -4.92 -15.63
N GLY A 426 -10.32 -4.96 -16.95
CA GLY A 426 -11.05 -3.98 -17.74
C GLY A 426 -12.54 -3.87 -17.39
N LEU A 427 -13.10 -2.67 -17.58
CA LEU A 427 -14.54 -2.46 -17.69
C LEU A 427 -15.03 -2.90 -19.07
N VAL A 428 -14.13 -2.84 -20.07
CA VAL A 428 -14.33 -3.36 -21.42
C VAL A 428 -13.26 -4.40 -21.74
N ASP A 429 -13.59 -5.34 -22.62
CA ASP A 429 -12.63 -6.31 -23.14
C ASP A 429 -11.70 -5.66 -24.20
N ILE A 430 -10.73 -6.41 -24.73
CA ILE A 430 -9.81 -5.91 -25.78
C ILE A 430 -10.53 -5.57 -27.10
N HIS A 431 -11.81 -5.91 -27.24
CA HIS A 431 -12.66 -5.61 -28.39
C HIS A 431 -13.66 -4.47 -28.11
N ASP A 432 -13.42 -3.66 -27.07
CA ASP A 432 -14.23 -2.51 -26.65
C ASP A 432 -15.67 -2.84 -26.24
N ARG A 433 -15.95 -4.09 -25.83
CA ARG A 433 -17.27 -4.53 -25.37
C ARG A 433 -17.33 -4.48 -23.85
N PRO A 434 -18.28 -3.76 -23.24
CA PRO A 434 -18.43 -3.68 -21.78
C PRO A 434 -18.68 -5.06 -21.16
N TYR A 435 -18.22 -5.24 -19.92
CA TYR A 435 -18.68 -6.30 -19.01
C TYR A 435 -19.89 -5.77 -18.26
N GLU A 436 -21.09 -6.11 -18.76
CA GLU A 436 -22.35 -5.51 -18.35
C GLU A 436 -22.63 -5.70 -16.85
N GLU A 437 -22.33 -6.88 -16.30
CA GLU A 437 -22.50 -7.16 -14.87
C GLU A 437 -21.64 -6.23 -13.99
N VAL A 438 -20.40 -6.00 -14.41
CA VAL A 438 -19.42 -5.16 -13.69
C VAL A 438 -19.82 -3.69 -13.78
N THR A 439 -20.17 -3.21 -14.99
CA THR A 439 -20.56 -1.81 -15.20
C THR A 439 -21.91 -1.48 -14.55
N ALA A 440 -22.84 -2.44 -14.51
CA ALA A 440 -24.09 -2.32 -13.77
C ALA A 440 -23.86 -2.23 -12.24
N ALA A 441 -22.90 -2.95 -11.70
CA ALA A 441 -22.55 -2.87 -10.28
C ALA A 441 -22.06 -1.46 -9.90
N PHE A 442 -21.25 -0.82 -10.76
CA PHE A 442 -20.86 0.57 -10.55
C PHE A 442 -22.04 1.53 -10.64
N SER A 443 -22.83 1.47 -11.71
CA SER A 443 -23.93 2.39 -11.97
C SER A 443 -25.06 2.30 -10.93
N SER A 444 -25.24 1.13 -10.31
CA SER A 444 -26.24 0.94 -9.24
C SER A 444 -25.78 1.43 -7.87
N THR A 445 -24.48 1.76 -7.70
CA THR A 445 -23.92 2.18 -6.41
C THR A 445 -24.23 3.64 -6.14
N LYS A 446 -25.00 3.91 -5.09
CA LYS A 446 -25.37 5.26 -4.65
C LYS A 446 -24.28 5.85 -3.74
N LEU A 447 -23.22 6.40 -4.34
CA LEU A 447 -22.00 6.83 -3.65
C LEU A 447 -22.24 7.78 -2.47
N ALA A 448 -22.98 8.88 -2.69
CA ALA A 448 -23.23 9.89 -1.66
C ALA A 448 -24.13 9.36 -0.53
N GLU A 449 -25.16 8.57 -0.88
CA GLU A 449 -26.07 7.98 0.10
C GLU A 449 -25.35 6.99 1.01
N LEU A 450 -24.54 6.08 0.44
CA LEU A 450 -23.79 5.09 1.21
C LEU A 450 -22.73 5.73 2.10
N LYS A 451 -22.06 6.77 1.61
CA LYS A 451 -21.03 7.45 2.40
C LYS A 451 -21.62 8.27 3.54
N SER A 452 -22.82 8.83 3.39
CA SER A 452 -23.52 9.56 4.45
C SER A 452 -24.21 8.66 5.47
N GLN A 453 -24.37 7.37 5.20
CA GLN A 453 -24.83 6.40 6.19
C GLN A 453 -23.81 6.32 7.34
N ASN A 454 -24.30 6.05 8.55
CA ASN A 454 -23.43 5.97 9.74
C ASN A 454 -22.22 5.07 9.46
N PRO A 455 -21.00 5.55 9.75
CA PRO A 455 -19.83 4.71 9.66
C PRO A 455 -20.08 3.42 10.44
N VAL A 456 -19.59 2.32 9.90
CA VAL A 456 -19.63 1.04 10.61
C VAL A 456 -18.99 1.29 11.96
N GLN A 457 -19.78 1.31 13.02
CA GLN A 457 -19.26 1.37 14.39
C GLN A 457 -18.21 0.28 14.53
N PRO A 458 -17.10 0.51 15.24
CA PRO A 458 -16.23 -0.57 15.64
C PRO A 458 -17.16 -1.65 16.21
N VAL A 459 -17.12 -2.84 15.63
CA VAL A 459 -17.97 -3.93 16.13
C VAL A 459 -17.62 -4.10 17.59
N SER A 460 -18.53 -3.69 18.48
CA SER A 460 -18.39 -3.95 19.89
C SER A 460 -18.24 -5.45 20.09
N ALA A 461 -17.40 -5.81 21.03
CA ALA A 461 -17.01 -7.15 21.44
C ALA A 461 -17.84 -8.28 20.84
N VAL A 462 -17.18 -9.11 20.07
CA VAL A 462 -17.72 -10.22 19.32
C VAL A 462 -18.74 -11.01 20.11
N SER A 463 -19.89 -11.23 19.52
CA SER A 463 -20.97 -11.99 20.15
C SER A 463 -20.67 -13.48 20.29
N GLY A 464 -19.77 -14.03 19.48
CA GLY A 464 -19.37 -15.44 19.56
C GLY A 464 -18.38 -15.82 18.47
N VAL A 465 -17.51 -16.77 18.77
CA VAL A 465 -16.54 -17.33 17.83
C VAL A 465 -17.23 -18.42 17.00
N PRO A 466 -17.21 -18.35 15.67
CA PRO A 466 -17.89 -19.33 14.82
C PRO A 466 -17.23 -20.70 14.85
N PRO A 467 -17.99 -21.77 14.57
CA PRO A 467 -17.41 -23.08 14.28
C PRO A 467 -16.45 -23.01 13.10
N ALA A 468 -15.35 -23.76 13.19
CA ALA A 468 -14.37 -23.86 12.13
C ALA A 468 -14.93 -24.61 10.92
N PRO A 469 -14.46 -24.29 9.69
CA PRO A 469 -14.77 -25.10 8.51
C PRO A 469 -14.18 -26.52 8.65
N ALA A 470 -14.64 -27.44 7.81
CA ALA A 470 -14.21 -28.86 7.87
C ALA A 470 -12.69 -29.04 7.76
N GLU A 471 -12.04 -28.21 6.99
CA GLU A 471 -10.57 -28.20 6.81
C GLU A 471 -10.02 -26.78 7.04
N PRO A 472 -9.81 -26.38 8.32
CA PRO A 472 -9.44 -25.01 8.68
C PRO A 472 -8.13 -24.51 8.06
N PHE A 473 -7.23 -25.43 7.68
CA PHE A 473 -5.95 -25.12 7.04
C PHE A 473 -5.89 -25.43 5.54
N ALA A 474 -7.02 -25.82 4.92
CA ALA A 474 -7.07 -25.97 3.48
C ALA A 474 -6.79 -24.61 2.78
N ASN A 475 -5.97 -24.63 1.74
CA ASN A 475 -5.58 -23.43 0.97
C ASN A 475 -4.92 -22.33 1.82
N PHE A 476 -4.20 -22.69 2.86
CA PHE A 476 -3.57 -21.76 3.79
C PHE A 476 -2.51 -20.83 3.13
N GLU A 477 -2.00 -21.17 1.95
CA GLU A 477 -1.11 -20.32 1.16
C GLU A 477 -1.81 -19.02 0.71
N SER A 478 -3.13 -18.96 0.82
CA SER A 478 -3.92 -17.76 0.52
C SER A 478 -4.76 -17.36 1.74
N MET A 479 -5.14 -16.08 1.78
CA MET A 479 -6.06 -15.55 2.81
C MET A 479 -7.43 -16.25 2.82
N LEU A 480 -7.75 -17.04 1.79
CA LEU A 480 -9.00 -17.80 1.70
C LEU A 480 -9.18 -18.76 2.88
N ALA A 481 -8.10 -19.31 3.42
CA ALA A 481 -8.16 -20.19 4.58
C ALA A 481 -8.82 -19.54 5.81
N LEU A 482 -8.69 -18.22 5.94
CA LEU A 482 -9.23 -17.46 7.05
C LEU A 482 -10.65 -16.92 6.82
N ARG A 483 -11.22 -17.15 5.64
CA ARG A 483 -12.52 -16.57 5.23
C ARG A 483 -13.67 -16.97 6.15
N SER A 484 -13.69 -18.23 6.59
CA SER A 484 -14.74 -18.78 7.45
C SER A 484 -14.43 -18.63 8.95
N TRP A 485 -13.32 -17.97 9.29
CA TRP A 485 -12.95 -17.68 10.66
C TRP A 485 -13.49 -16.29 11.03
N ASP A 486 -13.86 -16.11 12.30
CA ASP A 486 -14.24 -14.77 12.74
C ASP A 486 -13.02 -13.86 12.81
N ARG A 487 -13.12 -12.73 12.14
CA ARG A 487 -12.12 -11.68 12.20
C ARG A 487 -12.46 -10.76 13.37
N GLN A 488 -11.61 -10.75 14.38
CA GLN A 488 -11.81 -9.98 15.61
C GLN A 488 -11.65 -8.47 15.40
N ARG A 489 -12.64 -7.85 14.78
CA ARG A 489 -12.65 -6.42 14.43
C ARG A 489 -12.76 -5.51 15.64
N GLY A 490 -13.34 -5.99 16.73
CA GLY A 490 -13.46 -5.25 17.99
C GLY A 490 -12.29 -5.46 18.95
N PHE A 491 -11.28 -6.25 18.58
CA PHE A 491 -10.13 -6.54 19.42
C PHE A 491 -9.13 -5.39 19.27
N VAL A 492 -9.21 -4.41 20.18
CA VAL A 492 -8.30 -3.28 20.15
C VAL A 492 -6.91 -3.75 20.59
N PRO A 493 -5.86 -3.53 19.77
CA PRO A 493 -4.50 -3.80 20.20
C PRO A 493 -4.14 -3.05 21.46
N ALA A 494 -3.65 -3.78 22.46
CA ALA A 494 -3.38 -3.22 23.78
C ALA A 494 -2.16 -2.29 23.80
N SER A 495 -1.22 -2.42 22.86
CA SER A 495 0.08 -1.74 22.94
C SER A 495 0.47 -0.95 21.70
N SER A 496 -0.06 -1.27 20.52
CA SER A 496 0.28 -0.53 19.30
C SER A 496 -0.82 0.47 18.95
N PRO A 497 -0.54 1.77 18.92
CA PRO A 497 -1.50 2.76 18.46
C PRO A 497 -1.80 2.66 16.96
N HIS A 498 -0.99 1.89 16.22
CA HIS A 498 -1.10 1.75 14.77
C HIS A 498 -1.00 0.27 14.36
N PRO A 499 -2.03 -0.53 14.67
CA PRO A 499 -2.01 -1.96 14.36
C PRO A 499 -2.13 -2.16 12.85
N ALA A 500 -1.13 -2.78 12.26
CA ALA A 500 -1.18 -3.20 10.88
C ALA A 500 -1.43 -4.71 10.78
N GLY A 501 -2.43 -5.21 11.50
CA GLY A 501 -2.74 -6.62 11.55
C GLY A 501 -4.15 -6.93 12.06
N ASP A 502 -4.60 -8.14 11.78
CA ASP A 502 -5.87 -8.71 12.23
C ASP A 502 -5.63 -10.02 12.99
N LEU A 503 -6.48 -10.30 13.96
CA LEU A 503 -6.59 -11.58 14.65
C LEU A 503 -7.81 -12.32 14.13
N TYR A 504 -7.65 -13.62 13.86
CA TYR A 504 -8.71 -14.53 13.41
C TYR A 504 -8.87 -15.68 14.38
N ILE A 505 -10.10 -16.13 14.58
CA ILE A 505 -10.42 -17.22 15.48
C ILE A 505 -11.56 -18.06 14.92
N ALA A 506 -11.49 -19.38 15.16
CA ALA A 506 -12.55 -20.35 14.93
C ALA A 506 -12.40 -21.50 15.91
N TRP A 507 -13.39 -22.37 16.05
CA TRP A 507 -13.32 -23.49 16.95
C TRP A 507 -14.02 -24.73 16.40
N SER A 508 -13.62 -25.89 16.90
CA SER A 508 -14.33 -27.16 16.76
C SER A 508 -14.40 -27.83 18.13
N PRO A 509 -15.22 -28.88 18.29
CA PRO A 509 -15.22 -29.62 19.55
C PRO A 509 -13.85 -30.16 19.97
N THR A 510 -12.93 -30.37 19.04
CA THR A 510 -11.62 -30.96 19.28
C THR A 510 -10.48 -29.94 19.32
N ALA A 511 -10.67 -28.70 18.81
CA ALA A 511 -9.60 -27.74 18.74
C ALA A 511 -10.09 -26.28 18.68
N LEU A 512 -9.25 -25.37 19.16
CA LEU A 512 -9.32 -23.93 18.91
C LEU A 512 -8.34 -23.59 17.80
N TYR A 513 -8.77 -22.74 16.85
CA TYR A 513 -7.98 -22.24 15.73
C TYR A 513 -7.75 -20.76 15.90
N LEU A 514 -6.50 -20.34 15.87
CA LEU A 514 -6.08 -18.94 16.00
C LEU A 514 -5.16 -18.56 14.84
N ALA A 515 -5.32 -17.38 14.28
CA ALA A 515 -4.38 -16.85 13.31
C ALA A 515 -4.16 -15.35 13.52
N VAL A 516 -2.93 -14.90 13.31
CA VAL A 516 -2.60 -13.48 13.17
C VAL A 516 -2.15 -13.23 11.74
N TYR A 517 -2.69 -12.18 11.15
CA TYR A 517 -2.23 -11.62 9.88
C TYR A 517 -1.68 -10.24 10.12
N VAL A 518 -0.44 -10.02 9.75
CA VAL A 518 0.28 -8.78 10.04
C VAL A 518 0.94 -8.24 8.78
N LEU A 519 0.87 -6.93 8.61
CA LEU A 519 1.69 -6.22 7.66
C LEU A 519 3.11 -6.14 8.23
N ASP A 520 4.00 -7.00 7.75
CA ASP A 520 5.40 -7.07 8.18
C ASP A 520 6.33 -7.07 6.97
N ILE A 521 7.22 -6.08 6.91
CA ILE A 521 8.12 -5.89 5.78
C ILE A 521 9.46 -6.49 6.14
N VAL A 522 9.80 -7.59 5.49
CA VAL A 522 11.05 -8.32 5.70
C VAL A 522 12.00 -8.05 4.54
N GLU A 523 13.18 -7.53 4.85
CA GLU A 523 14.20 -7.19 3.86
C GLU A 523 15.53 -7.90 4.21
N PRO A 524 15.95 -8.92 3.46
CA PRO A 524 17.24 -9.60 3.69
C PRO A 524 18.44 -8.67 3.55
N ASP A 525 18.32 -7.63 2.75
CA ASP A 525 19.38 -6.65 2.49
C ASP A 525 19.78 -5.81 3.71
N TYR A 526 19.11 -5.94 4.84
CA TYR A 526 19.58 -5.39 6.12
C TYR A 526 20.87 -6.07 6.61
N TYR A 527 21.09 -7.33 6.24
CA TYR A 527 22.08 -8.20 6.84
C TYR A 527 23.19 -8.53 5.85
N ARG A 528 24.44 -8.63 6.36
CA ARG A 528 25.62 -8.94 5.53
C ARG A 528 25.47 -10.28 4.79
N ALA A 529 24.90 -11.28 5.44
CA ALA A 529 24.71 -12.61 4.86
C ALA A 529 23.46 -12.71 3.97
N ALA A 530 22.67 -11.64 3.86
CA ALA A 530 21.36 -11.63 3.19
C ALA A 530 20.39 -12.72 3.71
N GLU A 531 20.55 -13.12 4.97
CA GLU A 531 19.67 -14.07 5.66
C GLU A 531 18.74 -13.33 6.60
N VAL A 532 17.45 -13.68 6.55
CA VAL A 532 16.46 -13.13 7.47
C VAL A 532 16.54 -13.89 8.79
N PRO A 533 16.85 -13.22 9.91
CA PRO A 533 16.88 -13.89 11.20
C PRO A 533 15.48 -14.28 11.68
N GLU A 534 15.37 -15.39 12.38
CA GLU A 534 14.14 -15.91 12.98
C GLU A 534 13.78 -15.13 14.27
N VAL A 535 13.55 -13.82 14.14
CA VAL A 535 13.23 -12.95 15.29
C VAL A 535 11.77 -12.53 15.32
N ASP A 536 11.09 -12.59 14.18
CA ASP A 536 9.67 -12.31 14.08
C ASP A 536 8.89 -13.49 14.62
N ARG A 537 7.88 -13.24 15.45
CA ARG A 537 7.13 -14.31 16.10
C ARG A 537 5.76 -13.88 16.55
N ALA A 538 4.86 -14.84 16.56
CA ALA A 538 3.59 -14.77 17.25
C ALA A 538 3.70 -15.44 18.63
N GLU A 539 3.10 -14.80 19.63
CA GLU A 539 3.00 -15.33 21.00
C GLU A 539 1.53 -15.31 21.43
N TRP A 540 1.06 -16.38 22.04
CA TRP A 540 -0.30 -16.49 22.57
C TRP A 540 -0.26 -16.95 24.03
N ASN A 541 -1.01 -16.27 24.88
CA ASN A 541 -1.41 -16.72 26.20
C ASN A 541 -2.91 -16.98 26.15
N ILE A 542 -3.31 -18.22 26.32
CA ILE A 542 -4.67 -18.69 26.10
C ILE A 542 -5.15 -19.37 27.36
N ARG A 543 -6.35 -19.06 27.80
CA ARG A 543 -6.97 -19.72 28.96
C ARG A 543 -8.45 -19.99 28.67
N LEU A 544 -8.85 -21.25 28.72
CA LEU A 544 -10.26 -21.61 28.89
C LEU A 544 -10.68 -21.23 30.31
N LEU A 545 -11.76 -20.51 30.47
CA LEU A 545 -12.16 -19.96 31.76
C LEU A 545 -12.33 -21.07 32.82
N GLY A 546 -11.65 -20.90 33.95
CA GLY A 546 -11.59 -21.91 35.00
C GLY A 546 -10.51 -23.01 34.82
N ARG A 547 -9.62 -22.86 33.83
CA ARG A 547 -8.48 -23.74 33.59
C ARG A 547 -7.16 -22.96 33.67
N ASP A 548 -6.05 -23.69 33.59
CA ASP A 548 -4.71 -23.11 33.58
C ASP A 548 -4.43 -22.37 32.27
N GLN A 549 -3.55 -21.38 32.33
CA GLN A 549 -3.10 -20.63 31.16
C GLN A 549 -2.07 -21.44 30.38
N LEU A 550 -2.24 -21.50 29.08
CA LEU A 550 -1.28 -22.06 28.12
C LEU A 550 -0.57 -20.93 27.39
N SER A 551 0.76 -21.00 27.32
CA SER A 551 1.59 -20.07 26.54
C SER A 551 2.22 -20.79 25.36
N ILE A 552 2.07 -20.20 24.17
CA ILE A 552 2.59 -20.74 22.91
C ILE A 552 3.37 -19.63 22.21
N ARG A 553 4.54 -20.00 21.65
CA ARG A 553 5.36 -19.13 20.83
C ARG A 553 5.64 -19.82 19.50
N VAL A 554 5.43 -19.10 18.39
CA VAL A 554 5.70 -19.58 17.03
C VAL A 554 6.56 -18.54 16.31
N GLY A 555 7.75 -18.92 15.87
CA GLY A 555 8.59 -18.11 15.00
C GLY A 555 7.93 -17.94 13.62
N ALA A 556 7.95 -16.72 13.10
CA ALA A 556 7.55 -16.43 11.72
C ALA A 556 8.77 -16.67 10.82
N GLY A 557 9.06 -17.90 10.50
CA GLY A 557 10.23 -18.30 9.71
C GLY A 557 9.89 -19.36 8.68
N LYS A 558 10.91 -19.85 7.97
CA LYS A 558 10.77 -20.90 6.94
C LYS A 558 10.18 -22.19 7.50
N GLU A 559 10.54 -22.51 8.74
CA GLU A 559 10.10 -23.68 9.50
C GLU A 559 9.67 -23.20 10.89
N PRO A 560 8.36 -23.01 11.16
CA PRO A 560 7.92 -22.59 12.48
C PRO A 560 8.28 -23.65 13.52
N VAL A 561 9.05 -23.26 14.51
CA VAL A 561 9.34 -24.11 15.67
C VAL A 561 8.14 -24.03 16.61
N ALA A 562 7.26 -25.01 16.52
CA ALA A 562 6.17 -25.16 17.47
C ALA A 562 6.57 -26.14 18.58
N ASN A 563 6.31 -25.74 19.83
CA ASN A 563 6.41 -26.69 20.94
C ASN A 563 5.27 -27.70 20.85
N ASP A 564 5.64 -28.98 20.90
CA ASP A 564 4.84 -30.20 21.01
C ASP A 564 3.30 -30.12 20.86
N ALA A 565 2.78 -30.92 19.91
CA ALA A 565 1.36 -31.24 19.71
C ALA A 565 0.43 -30.09 19.24
N VAL A 566 0.97 -29.01 18.71
CA VAL A 566 0.20 -27.94 18.08
C VAL A 566 0.51 -27.93 16.59
N ARG A 567 -0.54 -28.06 15.76
CA ARG A 567 -0.38 -27.92 14.31
C ARG A 567 -0.24 -26.44 13.95
N VAL A 568 0.86 -26.10 13.31
CA VAL A 568 1.16 -24.71 12.92
C VAL A 568 1.24 -24.59 11.42
N LYS A 569 0.69 -23.51 10.91
CA LYS A 569 0.91 -23.03 9.54
C LYS A 569 1.41 -21.62 9.60
N SER A 570 2.45 -21.32 8.85
CA SER A 570 2.98 -19.98 8.71
C SER A 570 3.21 -19.66 7.24
N LEU A 571 2.77 -18.48 6.83
CA LEU A 571 3.04 -17.90 5.54
C LEU A 571 3.85 -16.64 5.79
N SER A 572 5.17 -16.78 5.80
CA SER A 572 6.11 -15.68 5.78
C SER A 572 7.05 -15.92 4.61
N GLY A 573 7.14 -14.95 3.73
CA GLY A 573 8.11 -15.01 2.64
C GLY A 573 9.53 -14.84 3.17
N THR A 574 10.47 -15.38 2.43
CA THR A 574 11.89 -15.29 2.76
C THR A 574 12.58 -14.12 2.11
N TYR A 575 11.88 -13.40 1.23
CA TYR A 575 12.44 -12.29 0.47
C TYR A 575 11.34 -11.28 0.11
N HIS A 576 11.53 -10.02 0.47
CA HIS A 576 10.58 -8.92 0.22
C HIS A 576 9.14 -9.25 0.60
N THR A 577 8.96 -10.00 1.67
CA THR A 577 7.64 -10.24 2.23
C THR A 577 7.13 -8.98 2.89
N VAL A 578 5.91 -8.64 2.59
CA VAL A 578 5.23 -7.49 3.18
C VAL A 578 4.08 -7.90 4.10
N ARG A 579 3.82 -9.20 4.19
CA ARG A 579 2.72 -9.78 4.98
C ARG A 579 3.14 -11.08 5.61
N CYS A 580 2.68 -11.32 6.83
CA CYS A 580 2.91 -12.55 7.56
C CYS A 580 1.58 -13.08 8.11
N ILE A 581 1.31 -14.35 7.86
CA ILE A 581 0.21 -15.09 8.50
C ILE A 581 0.83 -16.18 9.35
N THR A 582 0.46 -16.24 10.62
CA THR A 582 0.80 -17.36 11.48
C THR A 582 -0.48 -17.89 12.11
N ALA A 583 -0.78 -19.15 11.90
CA ALA A 583 -1.96 -19.81 12.43
C ALA A 583 -1.60 -21.08 13.19
N LEU A 584 -2.40 -21.41 14.18
CA LEU A 584 -2.26 -22.61 14.98
C LEU A 584 -3.60 -23.32 15.17
N GLU A 585 -3.55 -24.65 15.22
CA GLU A 585 -4.58 -25.53 15.71
C GLU A 585 -4.17 -26.01 17.10
N LEU A 586 -4.97 -25.65 18.08
CA LEU A 586 -4.73 -25.96 19.49
C LEU A 586 -5.74 -27.01 19.95
N PRO A 587 -5.33 -28.26 20.20
CA PRO A 587 -6.23 -29.31 20.69
C PRO A 587 -6.92 -28.92 22.01
N ALA A 588 -8.18 -29.26 22.16
CA ALA A 588 -8.98 -28.96 23.36
C ALA A 588 -8.33 -29.47 24.65
N GLU A 589 -7.67 -30.65 24.57
CA GLU A 589 -6.94 -31.24 25.68
C GLU A 589 -5.83 -30.34 26.22
N ARG A 590 -5.17 -29.59 25.35
CA ARG A 590 -4.13 -28.62 25.75
C ARG A 590 -4.71 -27.42 26.51
N LEU A 591 -6.01 -27.16 26.35
CA LEU A 591 -6.76 -26.15 27.11
C LEU A 591 -7.38 -26.75 28.41
N GLY A 592 -7.04 -27.98 28.74
CA GLY A 592 -7.54 -28.68 29.93
C GLY A 592 -9.00 -29.15 29.79
N SER A 593 -9.48 -29.38 28.58
CA SER A 593 -10.83 -29.90 28.30
C SER A 593 -10.78 -31.04 27.29
N GLU A 594 -11.57 -32.10 27.50
CA GLU A 594 -11.69 -33.15 26.53
C GLU A 594 -12.37 -32.68 25.23
N ARG A 595 -13.31 -31.77 25.36
CA ARG A 595 -14.03 -31.18 24.22
C ARG A 595 -14.43 -29.73 24.55
N LEU A 596 -14.30 -28.84 23.55
CA LEU A 596 -14.89 -27.53 23.58
C LEU A 596 -16.37 -27.58 23.21
N LYS A 597 -17.17 -26.67 23.72
CA LYS A 597 -18.61 -26.53 23.44
C LYS A 597 -19.03 -25.09 23.31
N ALA A 598 -20.14 -24.85 22.62
CA ALA A 598 -20.75 -23.54 22.59
C ALA A 598 -21.05 -23.03 24.01
N GLY A 599 -20.81 -21.76 24.24
CA GLY A 599 -20.87 -21.13 25.55
C GLY A 599 -19.57 -21.14 26.35
N ASP A 600 -18.56 -21.93 25.97
CA ASP A 600 -17.24 -21.86 26.57
C ASP A 600 -16.62 -20.48 26.35
N ARG A 601 -15.91 -19.97 27.35
CA ARG A 601 -15.26 -18.66 27.29
C ARG A 601 -13.75 -18.80 27.29
N ILE A 602 -13.12 -18.14 26.34
CA ILE A 602 -11.67 -18.14 26.13
C ILE A 602 -11.14 -16.75 26.45
N GLU A 603 -10.18 -16.65 27.36
CA GLU A 603 -9.34 -15.46 27.53
C GLU A 603 -8.11 -15.61 26.65
N LEU A 604 -7.80 -14.58 25.86
CA LEU A 604 -6.67 -14.56 24.94
C LEU A 604 -5.87 -13.29 25.10
N GLU A 605 -4.57 -13.46 25.19
CA GLU A 605 -3.58 -12.44 24.86
C GLU A 605 -2.78 -12.96 23.68
N SER A 606 -2.79 -12.23 22.58
CA SER A 606 -2.02 -12.54 21.37
C SER A 606 -1.09 -11.41 21.05
N SER A 607 0.14 -11.73 20.70
CA SER A 607 1.14 -10.75 20.29
C SER A 607 1.80 -11.17 18.99
N PHE A 608 2.14 -10.21 18.15
CA PHE A 608 3.08 -10.42 17.06
C PHE A 608 4.25 -9.44 17.20
N ILE A 609 5.45 -9.97 17.18
CA ILE A 609 6.69 -9.20 17.31
C ILE A 609 7.36 -9.16 15.95
N THR A 610 7.50 -7.94 15.41
CA THR A 610 8.14 -7.70 14.12
C THR A 610 9.51 -7.10 14.33
N HIS A 611 10.55 -7.73 13.83
CA HIS A 611 11.90 -7.17 13.89
C HIS A 611 12.10 -6.09 12.83
N ALA A 612 11.72 -6.38 11.59
CA ALA A 612 11.91 -5.45 10.48
C ALA A 612 11.12 -4.15 10.62
N ARG A 613 9.97 -4.16 11.30
CA ARG A 613 9.21 -2.94 11.66
C ARG A 613 9.57 -2.38 13.04
N ALA A 614 10.40 -3.09 13.80
CA ALA A 614 10.71 -2.75 15.20
C ALA A 614 9.45 -2.50 16.03
N ASN A 615 8.42 -3.31 15.84
CA ASN A 615 7.09 -3.11 16.39
C ASN A 615 6.62 -4.37 17.12
N ARG A 616 5.69 -4.16 18.05
CA ARG A 616 4.94 -5.20 18.72
C ARG A 616 3.46 -4.85 18.63
N ILE A 617 2.65 -5.81 18.20
CA ILE A 617 1.19 -5.67 18.11
C ILE A 617 0.61 -6.65 19.11
N ASP A 618 -0.17 -6.16 20.07
CA ASP A 618 -0.79 -6.98 21.09
C ASP A 618 -2.32 -6.86 21.00
N TRP A 619 -3.00 -8.02 21.07
CA TRP A 619 -4.44 -8.14 21.20
C TRP A 619 -4.76 -8.80 22.55
N LYS A 620 -5.81 -8.33 23.20
CA LYS A 620 -6.26 -8.89 24.47
C LYS A 620 -7.77 -8.85 24.57
N GLY A 621 -8.39 -9.95 25.01
CA GLY A 621 -9.83 -10.01 25.21
C GLY A 621 -10.33 -11.36 25.67
N THR A 622 -11.65 -11.42 25.86
CA THR A 622 -12.37 -12.64 26.20
C THR A 622 -13.50 -12.83 25.19
N PHE A 623 -13.66 -14.04 24.70
CA PHE A 623 -14.74 -14.38 23.77
C PHE A 623 -15.45 -15.65 24.18
N THR A 624 -16.67 -15.82 23.65
CA THR A 624 -17.51 -16.98 23.86
C THR A 624 -17.58 -17.78 22.57
N LEU A 625 -17.47 -19.10 22.63
CA LEU A 625 -17.66 -19.97 21.50
C LEU A 625 -19.16 -20.01 21.15
N ALA A 626 -19.49 -19.77 19.88
CA ALA A 626 -20.87 -19.77 19.38
C ALA A 626 -21.25 -21.12 18.75
N ASP A 627 -22.57 -21.37 18.62
CA ASP A 627 -23.10 -22.52 17.88
C ASP A 627 -22.83 -22.44 16.38
#